data_c732dc35e7827ed2f980c930aa3fd00c
#
_entry.id   c732dc35e7827ed2f980c930aa3fd00c
#
_cell.length_a   1.000
_cell.length_b   1.000
_cell.length_c   1.000
_cell.angle_alpha   90.00
_cell.angle_beta   90.00
_cell.angle_gamma   90.00
#
_symmetry.space_group_name_H-M   'P 1'
#
loop_
_entity.id
_entity.type
_entity.pdbx_description
1 polymer ?
#
loop_
_entity_poly.entity_id
_entity_poly.type
_entity_poly.pdbx_seq_one_letter_code
_entity_poly.pdbx_strand_id
1 'polypeptide(L)'
;PKGSSPSWVRKLLAPPRRAKAAQTLAGAPPVRGLTSWFLGDLVGYRLYILAWTYADIVLTAWLVGKASRSKKLGIACLCLLPMMFSVWQDSTGNSLYSYGALVQSTLLPALVAGLAVLRWQDTGHKRWAVLAGYCAFQCCATFEIGFTYIVPIFGLAWLYTDKARDALRLTVPVFLGECVTLAFNMGARLANTLRAAGILAGDVQGIDGISPNFDIPALLRTWLMQMSAGFPLNAMLAGRVRPGSIQPADVLCGVMVAGAAVAALAALDTLPNKKQNRLLFLTGLAMLSAPALLIGLSPKYQQPGQVDWRHGYIPQTVESYGVGLMALAVLAALLRWARGKAWWPKHRAVLYALLAVCMAGSVVWQRAATRSAYEAGGRAYTVFGEGVAAGLADAAGTDTPVVTDFMIWGGHPVAENAFFLRYHDQDADAHALQVWRTEDHADDEAVYRLGFTLGQDKHYDIAWCGLGYGANPDTLTDVTVCLPAGTAQYAVLYYTTADGEQKRTEVYAAKEATLLTLTGETILADSIRLE
;
A
#
# COMPACT_ATOMS: atom_id res chain seq x y z
N PRO A 1 13.14 -15.05 -35.76
CA PRO A 1 11.94 -15.46 -35.07
C PRO A 1 11.35 -14.25 -34.37
N LYS A 2 10.26 -13.70 -34.94
CA LYS A 2 9.51 -12.60 -34.32
C LYS A 2 8.69 -13.22 -33.19
N GLY A 3 9.09 -13.02 -31.95
CA GLY A 3 8.30 -13.38 -30.78
C GLY A 3 6.96 -12.66 -30.80
N SER A 4 5.90 -13.39 -31.07
CA SER A 4 4.54 -12.88 -30.94
C SER A 4 4.28 -12.64 -29.44
N SER A 5 3.94 -11.41 -29.07
CA SER A 5 3.50 -11.11 -27.71
C SER A 5 2.33 -12.04 -27.33
N PRO A 6 2.30 -12.60 -26.13
CA PRO A 6 1.24 -13.49 -25.67
C PRO A 6 -0.15 -12.87 -25.87
N SER A 7 -1.12 -13.70 -26.23
CA SER A 7 -2.49 -13.24 -26.59
C SER A 7 -3.18 -12.47 -25.47
N TRP A 8 -2.87 -12.78 -24.20
CA TRP A 8 -3.38 -12.10 -23.03
C TRP A 8 -2.88 -10.65 -22.90
N VAL A 9 -1.63 -10.37 -23.31
CA VAL A 9 -1.10 -8.99 -23.37
C VAL A 9 -1.92 -8.16 -24.32
N ARG A 10 -2.33 -8.73 -25.47
CA ARG A 10 -3.22 -8.05 -26.43
C ARG A 10 -4.64 -7.88 -25.88
N LYS A 11 -5.17 -8.82 -25.10
CA LYS A 11 -6.51 -8.69 -24.47
C LYS A 11 -6.49 -7.68 -23.31
N LEU A 12 -5.42 -7.61 -22.50
CA LEU A 12 -5.20 -6.60 -21.46
C LEU A 12 -4.94 -5.19 -22.02
N LEU A 13 -4.28 -5.13 -23.17
CA LEU A 13 -4.01 -3.87 -23.88
C LEU A 13 -5.10 -3.51 -24.88
N ALA A 14 -6.08 -4.41 -25.14
CA ALA A 14 -7.23 -4.07 -25.93
C ALA A 14 -7.99 -2.92 -25.23
N PRO A 15 -8.25 -1.82 -25.94
CA PRO A 15 -8.92 -0.68 -25.32
C PRO A 15 -10.28 -1.14 -24.83
N PRO A 16 -10.61 -0.94 -23.56
CA PRO A 16 -11.95 -1.22 -23.04
C PRO A 16 -12.94 -0.42 -23.86
N ARG A 17 -14.02 -1.08 -24.29
CA ARG A 17 -15.06 -0.52 -25.13
C ARG A 17 -15.43 0.90 -24.67
N ARG A 18 -15.56 1.80 -25.59
CA ARG A 18 -15.66 3.30 -25.56
C ARG A 18 -16.19 4.02 -24.31
N ALA A 19 -16.90 3.35 -23.41
CA ALA A 19 -17.47 3.94 -22.19
C ALA A 19 -16.43 4.20 -21.07
N LYS A 20 -15.32 3.44 -20.99
CA LYS A 20 -14.23 3.70 -20.03
C LYS A 20 -13.25 4.79 -20.49
N ALA A 21 -13.31 5.21 -21.74
CA ALA A 21 -12.36 6.16 -22.31
C ALA A 21 -12.48 7.57 -21.73
N ALA A 22 -13.66 8.01 -21.32
CA ALA A 22 -13.86 9.37 -20.82
C ALA A 22 -13.32 9.57 -19.39
N GLN A 23 -13.45 8.56 -18.52
CA GLN A 23 -12.79 8.58 -17.18
C GLN A 23 -11.29 8.36 -17.29
N THR A 24 -10.83 7.67 -18.36
CA THR A 24 -9.40 7.37 -18.57
C THR A 24 -8.67 8.57 -19.18
N LEU A 25 -9.35 9.48 -19.86
CA LEU A 25 -8.73 10.65 -20.49
C LEU A 25 -8.37 11.77 -19.50
N ALA A 26 -9.01 11.82 -18.34
CA ALA A 26 -8.83 12.92 -17.41
C ALA A 26 -7.60 12.79 -16.49
N GLY A 27 -7.01 11.62 -16.26
CA GLY A 27 -6.00 11.66 -15.24
C GLY A 27 -5.04 10.51 -14.99
N ALA A 28 -5.20 9.30 -15.47
CA ALA A 28 -4.29 8.23 -15.05
C ALA A 28 -3.74 7.29 -16.15
N PRO A 29 -3.72 7.62 -17.44
CA PRO A 29 -3.26 6.68 -18.47
C PRO A 29 -1.82 6.21 -18.30
N PRO A 30 -0.81 7.08 -18.04
CA PRO A 30 0.57 6.63 -18.02
C PRO A 30 0.90 5.76 -16.81
N VAL A 31 0.35 6.06 -15.63
CA VAL A 31 0.68 5.32 -14.40
C VAL A 31 0.03 3.94 -14.39
N ARG A 32 -1.25 3.83 -14.76
CA ARG A 32 -1.93 2.53 -14.86
C ARG A 32 -1.33 1.65 -15.96
N GLY A 33 -0.96 2.24 -17.08
CA GLY A 33 -0.27 1.52 -18.15
C GLY A 33 1.11 1.01 -17.73
N LEU A 34 1.90 1.82 -17.04
CA LEU A 34 3.19 1.43 -16.47
C LEU A 34 3.04 0.35 -15.39
N THR A 35 2.06 0.49 -14.51
CA THR A 35 1.79 -0.51 -13.46
C THR A 35 1.47 -1.88 -14.08
N SER A 36 0.65 -1.92 -15.14
CA SER A 36 0.30 -3.18 -15.80
C SER A 36 1.49 -3.89 -16.45
N TRP A 37 2.54 -3.16 -16.85
CA TRP A 37 3.76 -3.77 -17.38
C TRP A 37 4.54 -4.56 -16.34
N PHE A 38 4.48 -4.14 -15.08
CA PHE A 38 5.21 -4.76 -13.97
C PHE A 38 4.39 -5.78 -13.18
N LEU A 39 3.07 -5.87 -13.41
CA LEU A 39 2.22 -6.85 -12.70
C LEU A 39 2.62 -8.31 -12.98
N GLY A 40 3.25 -8.59 -14.11
CA GLY A 40 3.79 -9.90 -14.46
C GLY A 40 5.14 -10.25 -13.82
N ASP A 41 5.87 -9.27 -13.26
CA ASP A 41 7.19 -9.43 -12.66
C ASP A 41 7.22 -8.82 -11.27
N LEU A 42 7.26 -9.67 -10.24
CA LEU A 42 7.28 -9.24 -8.85
C LEU A 42 8.49 -8.36 -8.50
N VAL A 43 9.65 -8.67 -9.08
CA VAL A 43 10.88 -7.88 -8.85
C VAL A 43 10.75 -6.52 -9.51
N GLY A 44 10.33 -6.50 -10.77
CA GLY A 44 10.07 -5.26 -11.51
C GLY A 44 9.01 -4.41 -10.82
N TYR A 45 7.92 -4.99 -10.34
CA TYR A 45 6.89 -4.29 -9.59
C TYR A 45 7.41 -3.66 -8.29
N ARG A 46 8.21 -4.40 -7.52
CA ARG A 46 8.84 -3.87 -6.28
C ARG A 46 9.79 -2.72 -6.60
N LEU A 47 10.62 -2.86 -7.63
CA LEU A 47 11.53 -1.79 -8.06
C LEU A 47 10.77 -0.55 -8.54
N TYR A 48 9.66 -0.73 -9.25
CA TYR A 48 8.78 0.35 -9.67
C TYR A 48 8.22 1.13 -8.47
N ILE A 49 7.64 0.44 -7.46
CA ILE A 49 7.15 1.07 -6.23
C ILE A 49 8.28 1.80 -5.48
N LEU A 50 9.44 1.16 -5.36
CA LEU A 50 10.61 1.75 -4.71
C LEU A 50 11.07 3.03 -5.43
N ALA A 51 11.11 3.02 -6.76
CA ALA A 51 11.53 4.18 -7.54
C ALA A 51 10.62 5.40 -7.29
N TRP A 52 9.30 5.21 -7.28
CA TRP A 52 8.34 6.26 -6.94
C TRP A 52 8.54 6.76 -5.50
N THR A 53 8.64 5.84 -4.55
CA THR A 53 8.81 6.18 -3.13
C THR A 53 10.10 6.95 -2.89
N TYR A 54 11.22 6.53 -3.49
CA TYR A 54 12.49 7.25 -3.40
C TYR A 54 12.45 8.61 -4.08
N ALA A 55 11.79 8.72 -5.23
CA ALA A 55 11.60 10.01 -5.89
C ALA A 55 10.85 11.00 -4.98
N ASP A 56 9.77 10.56 -4.34
CA ASP A 56 9.01 11.37 -3.40
C ASP A 56 9.84 11.79 -2.18
N ILE A 57 10.61 10.88 -1.60
CA ILE A 57 11.51 11.18 -0.47
C ILE A 57 12.55 12.23 -0.86
N VAL A 58 13.22 12.04 -2.00
CA VAL A 58 14.25 12.95 -2.49
C VAL A 58 13.67 14.33 -2.82
N LEU A 59 12.52 14.37 -3.51
CA LEU A 59 11.85 15.63 -3.84
C LEU A 59 11.34 16.36 -2.61
N THR A 60 10.80 15.64 -1.62
CA THR A 60 10.38 16.23 -0.34
C THR A 60 11.59 16.85 0.38
N ALA A 61 12.67 16.11 0.50
CA ALA A 61 13.90 16.59 1.14
C ALA A 61 14.49 17.79 0.39
N TRP A 62 14.50 17.77 -0.93
CA TRP A 62 14.95 18.91 -1.75
C TRP A 62 14.05 20.13 -1.56
N LEU A 63 12.73 19.94 -1.58
CA LEU A 63 11.75 21.00 -1.38
C LEU A 63 11.90 21.64 0.01
N VAL A 64 12.07 20.83 1.07
CA VAL A 64 12.34 21.30 2.43
C VAL A 64 13.66 22.06 2.49
N GLY A 65 14.72 21.52 1.89
CA GLY A 65 16.03 22.18 1.83
C GLY A 65 15.98 23.52 1.12
N LYS A 66 15.22 23.61 0.03
CA LYS A 66 15.03 24.85 -0.73
C LYS A 66 14.13 25.83 0.02
N ALA A 67 13.00 25.39 0.56
CA ALA A 67 12.06 26.23 1.29
C ALA A 67 12.68 26.82 2.57
N SER A 68 13.49 26.04 3.28
CA SER A 68 14.21 26.50 4.49
C SER A 68 15.52 27.24 4.19
N ARG A 69 15.94 27.30 2.92
CA ARG A 69 17.26 27.82 2.49
C ARG A 69 18.44 27.10 3.16
N SER A 70 18.27 25.84 3.55
CA SER A 70 19.27 25.02 4.23
C SER A 70 19.40 23.65 3.59
N LYS A 71 20.44 23.44 2.76
CA LYS A 71 20.74 22.13 2.16
C LYS A 71 20.93 21.05 3.23
N LYS A 72 21.57 21.39 4.36
CA LYS A 72 21.80 20.47 5.47
C LYS A 72 20.48 20.02 6.11
N LEU A 73 19.49 20.91 6.23
CA LEU A 73 18.15 20.53 6.71
C LEU A 73 17.44 19.60 5.72
N GLY A 74 17.60 19.82 4.42
CA GLY A 74 17.12 18.89 3.39
C GLY A 74 17.76 17.51 3.52
N ILE A 75 19.09 17.43 3.74
CA ILE A 75 19.78 16.15 3.97
C ILE A 75 19.28 15.46 5.24
N ALA A 76 19.09 16.20 6.34
CA ALA A 76 18.53 15.66 7.56
C ALA A 76 17.09 15.12 7.34
N CYS A 77 16.29 15.83 6.55
CA CYS A 77 14.97 15.37 6.12
C CYS A 77 15.07 14.05 5.32
N LEU A 78 15.97 13.98 4.34
CA LEU A 78 16.22 12.78 3.53
C LEU A 78 16.54 11.56 4.38
N CYS A 79 17.41 11.72 5.38
CA CYS A 79 17.81 10.63 6.26
C CYS A 79 16.72 10.23 7.28
N LEU A 80 15.86 11.18 7.68
CA LEU A 80 14.83 10.95 8.69
C LEU A 80 13.55 10.34 8.09
N LEU A 81 13.13 10.76 6.90
CA LEU A 81 11.87 10.34 6.29
C LEU A 81 11.69 8.83 6.20
N PRO A 82 12.69 8.02 5.76
CA PRO A 82 12.50 6.57 5.65
C PRO A 82 12.16 5.88 6.97
N MET A 83 12.54 6.47 8.11
CA MET A 83 12.25 5.92 9.44
C MET A 83 10.84 6.27 9.93
N MET A 84 10.19 7.23 9.29
CA MET A 84 8.87 7.72 9.69
C MET A 84 7.73 7.02 8.96
N PHE A 85 8.03 6.14 8.00
CA PHE A 85 6.98 5.37 7.34
C PHE A 85 6.36 4.38 8.31
N SER A 86 5.06 4.52 8.51
CA SER A 86 4.27 3.51 9.19
C SER A 86 3.94 2.41 8.21
N VAL A 87 4.71 1.32 8.24
CA VAL A 87 4.47 0.15 7.40
C VAL A 87 3.51 -0.77 8.13
N TRP A 88 2.28 -0.75 7.71
CA TRP A 88 1.25 -1.61 8.27
C TRP A 88 1.13 -2.89 7.46
N GLN A 89 0.80 -3.95 8.13
CA GLN A 89 1.04 -5.31 7.68
C GLN A 89 -0.22 -6.00 7.21
N ASP A 90 -1.37 -5.43 7.50
CA ASP A 90 -2.61 -5.97 7.03
C ASP A 90 -2.79 -5.60 5.56
N SER A 91 -2.93 -6.62 4.73
CA SER A 91 -2.67 -6.63 3.31
C SER A 91 -3.45 -5.60 2.48
N THR A 92 -4.62 -5.18 2.93
CA THR A 92 -5.52 -4.32 2.15
C THR A 92 -5.32 -2.82 2.39
N GLY A 93 -4.73 -2.43 3.51
CA GLY A 93 -4.62 -1.02 3.93
C GLY A 93 -3.29 -0.35 3.63
N ASN A 94 -2.22 -1.09 3.33
CA ASN A 94 -0.90 -0.51 3.15
C ASN A 94 -0.75 0.13 1.77
N SER A 95 -0.93 1.44 1.70
CA SER A 95 -0.83 2.21 0.46
C SER A 95 0.57 2.26 -0.16
N LEU A 96 1.60 1.79 0.55
CA LEU A 96 2.96 1.76 0.01
C LEU A 96 3.10 0.77 -1.15
N TYR A 97 2.42 -0.37 -1.10
CA TYR A 97 2.51 -1.41 -2.13
C TYR A 97 1.18 -1.98 -2.62
N SER A 98 0.06 -1.76 -1.92
CA SER A 98 -1.22 -2.38 -2.29
C SER A 98 -1.92 -1.71 -3.47
N TYR A 99 -1.59 -0.45 -3.79
CA TYR A 99 -2.31 0.35 -4.79
C TYR A 99 -1.45 0.73 -6.01
N GLY A 100 -0.46 -0.08 -6.35
CA GLY A 100 0.31 0.11 -7.58
C GLY A 100 0.94 1.50 -7.75
N ALA A 101 1.51 2.05 -6.68
CA ALA A 101 2.08 3.39 -6.62
C ALA A 101 1.06 4.55 -6.78
N LEU A 102 -0.24 4.31 -6.57
CA LEU A 102 -1.27 5.35 -6.71
C LEU A 102 -0.97 6.58 -5.85
N VAL A 103 -0.63 6.36 -4.58
CA VAL A 103 -0.36 7.46 -3.63
C VAL A 103 0.93 8.19 -3.98
N GLN A 104 1.98 7.44 -4.31
CA GLN A 104 3.27 7.99 -4.71
C GLN A 104 3.15 8.79 -6.01
N SER A 105 2.46 8.26 -7.01
CA SER A 105 2.23 8.94 -8.28
C SER A 105 1.32 10.18 -8.16
N THR A 106 0.56 10.28 -7.09
CA THR A 106 -0.21 11.48 -6.74
C THR A 106 0.66 12.51 -6.01
N LEU A 107 1.52 12.06 -5.10
CA LEU A 107 2.39 12.96 -4.33
C LEU A 107 3.49 13.60 -5.20
N LEU A 108 4.08 12.85 -6.11
CA LEU A 108 5.17 13.34 -6.95
C LEU A 108 4.82 14.61 -7.75
N PRO A 109 3.70 14.69 -8.50
CA PRO A 109 3.28 15.92 -9.14
C PRO A 109 3.07 17.08 -8.15
N ALA A 110 2.53 16.81 -6.95
CA ALA A 110 2.37 17.84 -5.91
C ALA A 110 3.73 18.40 -5.46
N LEU A 111 4.74 17.55 -5.27
CA LEU A 111 6.09 17.97 -4.92
C LEU A 111 6.75 18.76 -6.05
N VAL A 112 6.55 18.35 -7.31
CA VAL A 112 7.00 19.11 -8.49
C VAL A 112 6.29 20.45 -8.57
N ALA A 113 4.97 20.52 -8.28
CA ALA A 113 4.23 21.79 -8.19
C ALA A 113 4.84 22.70 -7.13
N GLY A 114 5.15 22.17 -5.94
CA GLY A 114 5.84 22.93 -4.89
C GLY A 114 7.19 23.48 -5.34
N LEU A 115 8.03 22.68 -5.98
CA LEU A 115 9.31 23.13 -6.53
C LEU A 115 9.14 24.18 -7.64
N ALA A 116 8.14 24.01 -8.50
CA ALA A 116 7.81 24.98 -9.57
C ALA A 116 7.36 26.33 -8.99
N VAL A 117 6.54 26.32 -7.94
CA VAL A 117 6.14 27.52 -7.18
C VAL A 117 7.37 28.26 -6.65
N LEU A 118 8.30 27.57 -6.00
CA LEU A 118 9.53 28.18 -5.50
C LEU A 118 10.44 28.68 -6.63
N ARG A 119 10.50 27.95 -7.75
CA ARG A 119 11.28 28.34 -8.91
C ARG A 119 10.67 29.56 -9.61
N TRP A 120 9.34 29.64 -9.64
CA TRP A 120 8.65 30.84 -10.13
C TRP A 120 9.02 32.07 -9.31
N GLN A 121 9.03 31.96 -8.00
CA GLN A 121 9.48 33.04 -7.11
C GLN A 121 10.92 33.50 -7.41
N ASP A 122 11.84 32.57 -7.68
CA ASP A 122 13.24 32.87 -7.96
C ASP A 122 13.45 33.57 -9.31
N THR A 123 12.69 33.14 -10.34
CA THR A 123 13.00 33.49 -11.74
C THR A 123 12.01 34.46 -12.36
N GLY A 124 10.81 34.62 -11.77
CA GLY A 124 9.69 35.39 -12.34
C GLY A 124 9.08 34.80 -13.62
N HIS A 125 9.61 33.66 -14.15
CA HIS A 125 9.14 33.09 -15.40
C HIS A 125 7.79 32.39 -15.25
N LYS A 126 6.76 32.87 -15.95
CA LYS A 126 5.38 32.34 -15.94
C LYS A 126 5.26 30.85 -16.28
N ARG A 127 6.22 30.30 -17.04
CA ARG A 127 6.26 28.84 -17.35
C ARG A 127 6.24 27.96 -16.10
N TRP A 128 6.84 28.43 -15.01
CA TRP A 128 6.85 27.68 -13.74
C TRP A 128 5.50 27.73 -13.04
N ALA A 129 4.77 28.85 -13.15
CA ALA A 129 3.40 28.93 -12.66
C ALA A 129 2.47 28.00 -13.45
N VAL A 130 2.61 27.93 -14.78
CA VAL A 130 1.85 27.01 -15.63
C VAL A 130 2.17 25.55 -15.26
N LEU A 131 3.45 25.22 -15.07
CA LEU A 131 3.86 23.89 -14.63
C LEU A 131 3.26 23.52 -13.27
N ALA A 132 3.25 24.46 -12.31
CA ALA A 132 2.66 24.23 -10.99
C ALA A 132 1.16 23.93 -11.08
N GLY A 133 0.42 24.69 -11.88
CA GLY A 133 -1.02 24.47 -12.11
C GLY A 133 -1.30 23.14 -12.82
N TYR A 134 -0.51 22.80 -13.85
CA TYR A 134 -0.63 21.52 -14.55
C TYR A 134 -0.35 20.33 -13.62
N CYS A 135 0.71 20.41 -12.81
CA CYS A 135 1.03 19.34 -11.86
C CYS A 135 -0.06 19.19 -10.79
N ALA A 136 -0.66 20.28 -10.32
CA ALA A 136 -1.78 20.24 -9.40
C ALA A 136 -3.03 19.60 -10.04
N PHE A 137 -3.34 19.98 -11.28
CA PHE A 137 -4.39 19.33 -12.06
C PHE A 137 -4.14 17.82 -12.17
N GLN A 138 -2.94 17.41 -12.58
CA GLN A 138 -2.57 16.00 -12.74
C GLN A 138 -2.65 15.23 -11.40
N CYS A 139 -2.21 15.85 -10.31
CA CYS A 139 -2.28 15.32 -8.96
C CYS A 139 -3.74 14.98 -8.56
N CYS A 140 -4.64 15.95 -8.64
CA CYS A 140 -6.04 15.79 -8.29
C CYS A 140 -6.81 14.89 -9.25
N ALA A 141 -6.41 14.85 -10.53
CA ALA A 141 -6.99 13.95 -11.53
C ALA A 141 -6.56 12.49 -11.32
N THR A 142 -5.40 12.25 -10.68
CA THR A 142 -4.92 10.91 -10.36
C THR A 142 -5.67 10.33 -9.17
N PHE A 143 -5.80 11.11 -8.09
CA PHE A 143 -6.49 10.68 -6.88
C PHE A 143 -6.96 11.87 -6.04
N GLU A 144 -8.16 11.79 -5.46
CA GLU A 144 -8.84 12.87 -4.73
C GLU A 144 -8.03 13.45 -3.56
N ILE A 145 -7.12 12.68 -2.97
CA ILE A 145 -6.21 13.15 -1.91
C ILE A 145 -5.36 14.34 -2.38
N GLY A 146 -5.16 14.48 -3.70
CA GLY A 146 -4.43 15.57 -4.32
C GLY A 146 -4.93 16.94 -3.91
N PHE A 147 -6.25 17.12 -3.71
CA PHE A 147 -6.84 18.39 -3.25
C PHE A 147 -6.34 18.86 -1.89
N THR A 148 -5.74 18.00 -1.10
CA THR A 148 -5.20 18.38 0.22
C THR A 148 -3.80 18.96 0.15
N TYR A 149 -3.09 18.77 -0.97
CA TYR A 149 -1.66 19.13 -1.06
C TYR A 149 -1.41 20.63 -1.25
N ILE A 150 -2.42 21.41 -1.62
CA ILE A 150 -2.29 22.86 -1.64
C ILE A 150 -1.87 23.42 -0.28
N VAL A 151 -2.33 22.81 0.83
CA VAL A 151 -2.05 23.28 2.18
C VAL A 151 -0.55 23.15 2.53
N PRO A 152 0.10 21.97 2.40
CA PRO A 152 1.54 21.86 2.61
C PRO A 152 2.36 22.64 1.58
N ILE A 153 1.93 22.76 0.31
CA ILE A 153 2.60 23.61 -0.70
C ILE A 153 2.58 25.07 -0.25
N PHE A 154 1.44 25.57 0.25
CA PHE A 154 1.33 26.90 0.83
C PHE A 154 2.26 27.07 2.04
N GLY A 155 2.29 26.10 2.97
CA GLY A 155 3.17 26.13 4.14
C GLY A 155 4.65 26.23 3.76
N LEU A 156 5.10 25.47 2.77
CA LEU A 156 6.47 25.51 2.25
C LEU A 156 6.78 26.82 1.48
N ALA A 157 5.83 27.33 0.70
CA ALA A 157 5.95 28.63 0.05
C ALA A 157 6.03 29.77 1.09
N TRP A 158 5.28 29.67 2.19
CA TRP A 158 5.36 30.62 3.29
C TRP A 158 6.70 30.54 4.02
N LEU A 159 7.19 29.33 4.26
CA LEU A 159 8.53 29.12 4.82
C LEU A 159 9.61 29.77 3.96
N TYR A 160 9.46 29.72 2.62
CA TYR A 160 10.40 30.28 1.66
C TYR A 160 10.33 31.82 1.58
N THR A 161 9.12 32.40 1.53
CA THR A 161 8.90 33.83 1.30
C THR A 161 8.90 34.65 2.58
N ASP A 162 8.79 34.01 3.75
CA ASP A 162 8.58 34.62 5.06
C ASP A 162 7.27 35.42 5.22
N LYS A 163 6.48 35.59 4.15
CA LYS A 163 5.22 36.35 4.14
C LYS A 163 4.09 35.50 3.60
N ALA A 164 3.01 35.37 4.39
CA ALA A 164 1.84 34.59 4.01
C ALA A 164 1.15 35.10 2.73
N ARG A 165 1.13 36.44 2.53
CA ARG A 165 0.54 37.06 1.33
C ARG A 165 1.28 36.67 0.05
N ASP A 166 2.61 36.60 0.09
CA ASP A 166 3.41 36.22 -1.07
C ASP A 166 3.27 34.72 -1.33
N ALA A 167 3.24 33.91 -0.29
CA ALA A 167 2.94 32.48 -0.39
C ALA A 167 1.56 32.22 -1.03
N LEU A 168 0.54 32.95 -0.61
CA LEU A 168 -0.81 32.85 -1.18
C LEU A 168 -0.82 33.15 -2.68
N ARG A 169 -0.12 34.21 -3.11
CA ARG A 169 0.00 34.54 -4.54
C ARG A 169 0.68 33.43 -5.34
N LEU A 170 1.72 32.82 -4.75
CA LEU A 170 2.47 31.75 -5.38
C LEU A 170 1.66 30.45 -5.50
N THR A 171 0.69 30.22 -4.63
CA THR A 171 -0.16 29.02 -4.68
C THR A 171 -1.40 29.19 -5.56
N VAL A 172 -1.69 30.39 -6.09
CA VAL A 172 -2.82 30.61 -7.01
C VAL A 172 -2.82 29.65 -8.21
N PRO A 173 -1.70 29.39 -8.93
CA PRO A 173 -1.71 28.45 -10.05
C PRO A 173 -2.05 27.01 -9.61
N VAL A 174 -1.62 26.59 -8.43
CA VAL A 174 -1.96 25.28 -7.84
C VAL A 174 -3.46 25.22 -7.61
N PHE A 175 -4.03 26.20 -6.95
CA PHE A 175 -5.47 26.32 -6.71
C PHE A 175 -6.28 26.30 -8.02
N LEU A 176 -5.83 27.00 -9.06
CA LEU A 176 -6.49 26.99 -10.37
C LEU A 176 -6.47 25.60 -11.00
N GLY A 177 -5.34 24.88 -10.90
CA GLY A 177 -5.24 23.48 -11.36
C GLY A 177 -6.22 22.55 -10.66
N GLU A 178 -6.37 22.69 -9.35
CA GLU A 178 -7.35 21.95 -8.55
C GLU A 178 -8.78 22.30 -8.92
N CYS A 179 -9.09 23.61 -9.12
CA CYS A 179 -10.41 24.07 -9.57
C CYS A 179 -10.80 23.47 -10.94
N VAL A 180 -9.85 23.36 -11.86
CA VAL A 180 -10.09 22.72 -13.17
C VAL A 180 -10.48 21.25 -12.98
N THR A 181 -9.76 20.52 -12.14
CA THR A 181 -10.10 19.10 -11.85
C THR A 181 -11.45 18.99 -11.18
N LEU A 182 -11.74 19.85 -10.21
CA LEU A 182 -13.04 19.87 -9.53
C LEU A 182 -14.19 20.14 -10.51
N ALA A 183 -14.01 21.11 -11.41
CA ALA A 183 -15.02 21.43 -12.45
C ALA A 183 -15.24 20.23 -13.39
N PHE A 184 -14.19 19.52 -13.77
CA PHE A 184 -14.29 18.28 -14.55
C PHE A 184 -15.08 17.19 -13.82
N ASN A 185 -14.75 16.94 -12.55
CA ASN A 185 -15.43 15.94 -11.73
C ASN A 185 -16.92 16.31 -11.50
N MET A 186 -17.22 17.57 -11.24
CA MET A 186 -18.59 18.05 -11.10
C MET A 186 -19.37 17.93 -12.41
N GLY A 187 -18.74 18.29 -13.54
CA GLY A 187 -19.33 18.13 -14.87
C GLY A 187 -19.67 16.67 -15.20
N ALA A 188 -18.74 15.73 -14.89
CA ALA A 188 -18.98 14.31 -15.09
C ALA A 188 -20.13 13.77 -14.22
N ARG A 189 -20.21 14.20 -12.95
CA ARG A 189 -21.31 13.84 -12.04
C ARG A 189 -22.65 14.39 -12.51
N LEU A 190 -22.66 15.65 -12.94
CA LEU A 190 -23.87 16.27 -13.50
C LEU A 190 -24.32 15.52 -14.76
N ALA A 191 -23.41 15.20 -15.68
CA ALA A 191 -23.73 14.42 -16.87
C ALA A 191 -24.32 13.05 -16.52
N ASN A 192 -23.80 12.37 -15.51
CA ASN A 192 -24.36 11.10 -15.05
C ASN A 192 -25.75 11.25 -14.41
N THR A 193 -25.96 12.30 -13.62
CA THR A 193 -27.29 12.61 -13.08
C THR A 193 -28.31 12.85 -14.18
N LEU A 194 -27.94 13.60 -15.23
CA LEU A 194 -28.78 13.86 -16.39
C LEU A 194 -29.05 12.60 -17.22
N ARG A 195 -28.08 11.68 -17.32
CA ARG A 195 -28.29 10.36 -17.94
C ARG A 195 -29.26 9.50 -17.13
N ALA A 196 -29.07 9.45 -15.81
CA ALA A 196 -29.96 8.73 -14.91
C ALA A 196 -31.39 9.26 -14.97
N ALA A 197 -31.57 10.56 -15.23
CA ALA A 197 -32.87 11.21 -15.43
C ALA A 197 -33.42 11.05 -16.86
N GLY A 198 -32.71 10.37 -17.78
CA GLY A 198 -33.15 10.20 -19.17
C GLY A 198 -33.04 11.46 -20.04
N ILE A 199 -32.40 12.53 -19.53
CA ILE A 199 -32.25 13.81 -20.25
C ILE A 199 -31.08 13.76 -21.23
N LEU A 200 -30.02 13.04 -20.89
CA LEU A 200 -28.83 12.81 -21.70
C LEU A 200 -28.78 11.36 -22.16
N ALA A 201 -28.46 11.13 -23.43
CA ALA A 201 -28.28 9.79 -23.99
C ALA A 201 -26.97 9.15 -23.47
N GLY A 202 -26.98 7.83 -23.27
CA GLY A 202 -25.86 7.01 -22.87
C GLY A 202 -26.05 6.36 -21.51
N ASP A 203 -25.25 5.33 -21.24
CA ASP A 203 -25.31 4.57 -19.99
C ASP A 203 -24.83 5.39 -18.79
N VAL A 204 -25.49 5.18 -17.65
CA VAL A 204 -25.05 5.74 -16.36
C VAL A 204 -23.72 5.07 -16.00
N GLN A 205 -22.66 5.85 -15.94
CA GLN A 205 -21.37 5.34 -15.50
C GLN A 205 -21.34 5.31 -13.96
N GLY A 206 -20.98 4.17 -13.39
CA GLY A 206 -20.76 4.05 -11.95
C GLY A 206 -19.61 4.99 -11.53
N ILE A 207 -19.97 6.18 -11.10
CA ILE A 207 -19.07 7.06 -10.36
C ILE A 207 -19.41 6.78 -8.90
N ASP A 208 -18.46 6.27 -8.14
CA ASP A 208 -18.58 6.16 -6.70
C ASP A 208 -18.80 7.57 -6.13
N GLY A 209 -20.08 7.91 -5.99
CA GLY A 209 -20.52 9.18 -5.45
C GLY A 209 -20.37 9.14 -3.94
N ILE A 210 -19.21 9.51 -3.41
CA ILE A 210 -19.08 9.73 -1.97
C ILE A 210 -19.88 11.00 -1.65
N SER A 211 -21.06 10.81 -1.08
CA SER A 211 -21.75 11.89 -0.39
C SER A 211 -21.04 12.10 0.95
N PRO A 212 -20.46 13.28 1.23
CA PRO A 212 -19.81 13.51 2.51
C PRO A 212 -20.83 13.39 3.66
N ASN A 213 -20.44 12.70 4.72
CA ASN A 213 -21.24 12.62 5.94
C ASN A 213 -20.67 13.56 6.98
N PHE A 214 -21.49 14.51 7.42
CA PHE A 214 -21.16 15.53 8.41
C PHE A 214 -21.63 15.17 9.83
N ASP A 215 -21.74 13.88 10.16
CA ASP A 215 -21.84 13.45 11.55
C ASP A 215 -20.53 13.81 12.26
N ILE A 216 -20.55 14.92 13.01
CA ILE A 216 -19.36 15.50 13.62
C ILE A 216 -18.63 14.52 14.55
N PRO A 217 -19.29 13.78 15.46
CA PRO A 217 -18.63 12.76 16.29
C PRO A 217 -17.95 11.67 15.45
N ALA A 218 -18.64 11.11 14.47
CA ALA A 218 -18.10 10.07 13.60
C ALA A 218 -16.93 10.60 12.74
N LEU A 219 -17.06 11.80 12.18
CA LEU A 219 -16.03 12.48 11.43
C LEU A 219 -14.76 12.67 12.27
N LEU A 220 -14.89 13.28 13.45
CA LEU A 220 -13.75 13.54 14.34
C LEU A 220 -13.08 12.25 14.79
N ARG A 221 -13.87 11.24 15.14
CA ARG A 221 -13.34 9.93 15.51
C ARG A 221 -12.53 9.32 14.37
N THR A 222 -13.09 9.23 13.17
CA THR A 222 -12.43 8.62 12.00
C THR A 222 -11.19 9.43 11.59
N TRP A 223 -11.27 10.76 11.61
CA TRP A 223 -10.15 11.64 11.34
C TRP A 223 -8.98 11.42 12.31
N LEU A 224 -9.24 11.37 13.62
CA LEU A 224 -8.21 11.12 14.63
C LEU A 224 -7.63 9.71 14.53
N MET A 225 -8.47 8.71 14.26
CA MET A 225 -8.02 7.33 14.03
C MET A 225 -7.08 7.26 12.83
N GLN A 226 -7.46 7.86 11.70
CA GLN A 226 -6.64 7.90 10.50
C GLN A 226 -5.31 8.61 10.77
N MET A 227 -5.32 9.79 11.39
CA MET A 227 -4.10 10.50 11.77
C MET A 227 -3.18 9.66 12.67
N SER A 228 -3.76 8.91 13.63
CA SER A 228 -2.98 8.09 14.55
C SER A 228 -2.22 6.98 13.82
N ALA A 229 -2.80 6.41 12.78
CA ALA A 229 -2.19 5.36 11.99
C ALA A 229 -0.96 5.84 11.18
N GLY A 230 -0.85 7.14 10.90
CA GLY A 230 0.32 7.74 10.25
C GLY A 230 1.59 7.74 11.11
N PHE A 231 1.48 7.51 12.43
CA PHE A 231 2.63 7.52 13.33
C PHE A 231 3.31 6.15 13.42
N PRO A 232 4.63 6.05 13.15
CA PRO A 232 5.35 4.79 13.20
C PRO A 232 5.33 4.13 14.59
N LEU A 233 5.25 4.91 15.66
CA LEU A 233 5.12 4.41 17.02
C LEU A 233 3.84 3.58 17.19
N ASN A 234 2.75 3.98 16.55
CA ASN A 234 1.49 3.26 16.61
C ASN A 234 1.58 1.89 15.93
N ALA A 235 2.21 1.84 14.75
CA ALA A 235 2.52 0.59 14.08
C ALA A 235 3.46 -0.31 14.92
N MET A 236 4.43 0.30 15.63
CA MET A 236 5.31 -0.43 16.55
C MET A 236 4.55 -1.04 17.74
N LEU A 237 3.63 -0.30 18.34
CA LEU A 237 2.84 -0.78 19.48
C LEU A 237 1.81 -1.84 19.08
N ALA A 238 1.31 -1.75 17.86
CA ALA A 238 0.35 -2.69 17.31
C ALA A 238 1.02 -3.93 16.69
N GLY A 239 2.26 -3.78 16.22
CA GLY A 239 3.02 -4.83 15.53
C GLY A 239 3.31 -6.01 16.45
N ARG A 240 2.98 -7.21 16.00
CA ARG A 240 3.34 -8.45 16.66
C ARG A 240 4.73 -8.88 16.21
N VAL A 241 5.77 -8.38 16.87
CA VAL A 241 7.13 -8.87 16.67
C VAL A 241 7.29 -10.16 17.45
N ARG A 242 7.53 -11.28 16.77
CA ARG A 242 7.83 -12.55 17.43
C ARG A 242 9.28 -12.51 17.96
N PRO A 243 9.53 -13.01 19.19
CA PRO A 243 10.90 -13.24 19.65
C PRO A 243 11.63 -14.12 18.62
N GLY A 244 12.81 -13.72 18.19
CA GLY A 244 13.55 -14.44 17.16
C GLY A 244 13.34 -13.96 15.71
N SER A 245 12.33 -13.12 15.44
CA SER A 245 12.15 -12.54 14.10
C SER A 245 13.16 -11.43 13.77
N ILE A 246 13.91 -10.94 14.76
CA ILE A 246 14.97 -9.94 14.55
C ILE A 246 16.22 -10.60 13.98
N GLN A 247 16.60 -10.21 12.78
CA GLN A 247 17.81 -10.71 12.10
C GLN A 247 18.99 -9.73 12.26
N PRO A 248 20.23 -10.22 12.18
CA PRO A 248 21.41 -9.35 12.20
C PRO A 248 21.39 -8.26 11.13
N ALA A 249 20.83 -8.56 9.96
CA ALA A 249 20.64 -7.59 8.88
C ALA A 249 19.71 -6.42 9.26
N ASP A 250 18.73 -6.64 10.15
CA ASP A 250 17.85 -5.58 10.64
C ASP A 250 18.60 -4.63 11.55
N VAL A 251 19.43 -5.19 12.44
CA VAL A 251 20.28 -4.40 13.34
C VAL A 251 21.28 -3.57 12.53
N LEU A 252 21.94 -4.19 11.56
CA LEU A 252 22.89 -3.47 10.68
C LEU A 252 22.17 -2.33 9.93
N CYS A 253 21.03 -2.59 9.33
CA CYS A 253 20.24 -1.59 8.65
C CYS A 253 19.81 -0.46 9.60
N GLY A 254 19.33 -0.81 10.80
CA GLY A 254 18.95 0.15 11.83
C GLY A 254 20.10 1.07 12.24
N VAL A 255 21.29 0.49 12.48
CA VAL A 255 22.48 1.25 12.84
C VAL A 255 22.93 2.18 11.72
N MET A 256 22.95 1.70 10.46
CA MET A 256 23.34 2.52 9.32
C MET A 256 22.38 3.70 9.10
N VAL A 257 21.07 3.45 9.09
CA VAL A 257 20.06 4.49 8.86
C VAL A 257 20.05 5.50 10.00
N ALA A 258 20.08 5.04 11.25
CA ALA A 258 20.11 5.91 12.41
C ALA A 258 21.43 6.71 12.48
N GLY A 259 22.56 6.07 12.17
CA GLY A 259 23.86 6.73 12.08
C GLY A 259 23.88 7.85 11.06
N ALA A 260 23.33 7.62 9.86
CA ALA A 260 23.21 8.63 8.81
C ALA A 260 22.30 9.80 9.25
N ALA A 261 21.15 9.51 9.87
CA ALA A 261 20.23 10.53 10.36
C ALA A 261 20.84 11.37 11.48
N VAL A 262 21.49 10.75 12.45
CA VAL A 262 22.16 11.45 13.55
C VAL A 262 23.35 12.26 13.05
N ALA A 263 24.15 11.73 12.12
CA ALA A 263 25.25 12.47 11.50
C ALA A 263 24.73 13.70 10.75
N ALA A 264 23.65 13.56 10.00
CA ALA A 264 23.00 14.69 9.30
C ALA A 264 22.48 15.76 10.29
N LEU A 265 21.84 15.33 11.40
CA LEU A 265 21.38 16.24 12.45
C LEU A 265 22.55 16.92 13.19
N ALA A 266 23.63 16.20 13.46
CA ALA A 266 24.83 16.74 14.10
C ALA A 266 25.54 17.79 13.21
N ALA A 267 25.53 17.57 11.89
CA ALA A 267 26.09 18.47 10.87
C ALA A 267 25.28 19.74 10.62
N LEU A 268 24.12 19.91 11.25
CA LEU A 268 23.32 21.15 11.16
C LEU A 268 24.01 22.28 11.92
N ASP A 269 24.81 23.12 11.23
CA ASP A 269 25.46 24.29 11.84
C ASP A 269 24.42 25.36 12.20
N THR A 270 23.49 25.62 11.27
CA THR A 270 22.42 26.59 11.44
C THR A 270 21.08 25.87 11.58
N LEU A 271 20.43 26.07 12.71
CA LEU A 271 19.09 25.54 12.96
C LEU A 271 18.02 26.54 12.49
N PRO A 272 16.90 26.05 11.96
CA PRO A 272 15.78 26.91 11.56
C PRO A 272 15.39 27.84 12.72
N ASN A 273 15.09 29.09 12.49
CA ASN A 273 14.60 30.00 13.54
C ASN A 273 13.23 29.55 14.08
N LYS A 274 12.74 30.16 15.17
CA LYS A 274 11.47 29.74 15.80
C LYS A 274 10.29 29.78 14.83
N LYS A 275 10.21 30.81 13.97
CA LYS A 275 9.15 30.97 12.98
C LYS A 275 9.23 29.88 11.91
N GLN A 276 10.41 29.68 11.33
CA GLN A 276 10.64 28.64 10.33
C GLN A 276 10.33 27.24 10.88
N ASN A 277 10.76 26.99 12.11
CA ASN A 277 10.50 25.70 12.77
C ASN A 277 9.01 25.46 13.02
N ARG A 278 8.27 26.51 13.45
CA ARG A 278 6.82 26.44 13.60
C ARG A 278 6.13 26.21 12.26
N LEU A 279 6.55 26.89 11.19
CA LEU A 279 5.99 26.69 9.85
C LEU A 279 6.26 25.27 9.33
N LEU A 280 7.47 24.74 9.53
CA LEU A 280 7.79 23.36 9.16
C LEU A 280 6.92 22.35 9.91
N PHE A 281 6.73 22.55 11.22
CA PHE A 281 5.83 21.73 12.03
C PHE A 281 4.38 21.81 11.54
N LEU A 282 3.85 23.01 11.30
CA LEU A 282 2.49 23.21 10.82
C LEU A 282 2.28 22.64 9.41
N THR A 283 3.29 22.70 8.55
CA THR A 283 3.27 22.07 7.23
C THR A 283 3.18 20.54 7.36
N GLY A 284 3.97 19.96 8.26
CA GLY A 284 3.90 18.53 8.56
C GLY A 284 2.54 18.12 9.14
N LEU A 285 2.02 18.92 10.07
CA LEU A 285 0.69 18.70 10.64
C LEU A 285 -0.41 18.80 9.58
N ALA A 286 -0.32 19.74 8.65
CA ALA A 286 -1.26 19.84 7.53
C ALA A 286 -1.20 18.62 6.62
N MET A 287 0.01 18.12 6.35
CA MET A 287 0.23 16.92 5.53
C MET A 287 -0.25 15.64 6.21
N LEU A 288 -0.24 15.60 7.54
CA LEU A 288 -0.83 14.53 8.33
C LEU A 288 -2.37 14.63 8.38
N SER A 289 -2.90 15.83 8.65
CA SER A 289 -4.31 15.99 9.02
C SER A 289 -5.26 16.21 7.86
N ALA A 290 -4.84 16.89 6.78
CA ALA A 290 -5.72 17.22 5.67
C ALA A 290 -6.14 16.00 4.85
N PRO A 291 -5.23 15.04 4.49
CA PRO A 291 -5.64 13.78 3.89
C PRO A 291 -6.54 12.94 4.79
N ALA A 292 -6.22 12.86 6.09
CA ALA A 292 -7.03 12.15 7.07
C ALA A 292 -8.45 12.71 7.17
N LEU A 293 -8.62 14.02 7.00
CA LEU A 293 -9.93 14.66 7.02
C LEU A 293 -10.83 14.18 5.86
N LEU A 294 -10.26 13.96 4.67
CA LEU A 294 -11.03 13.39 3.55
C LEU A 294 -11.57 12.00 3.87
N ILE A 295 -10.77 11.17 4.55
CA ILE A 295 -11.22 9.86 5.04
C ILE A 295 -12.31 10.04 6.09
N GLY A 296 -12.14 10.99 7.01
CA GLY A 296 -13.13 11.33 8.04
C GLY A 296 -14.49 11.76 7.47
N LEU A 297 -14.52 12.40 6.29
CA LEU A 297 -15.74 12.84 5.63
C LEU A 297 -16.50 11.70 4.93
N SER A 298 -15.86 10.55 4.69
CA SER A 298 -16.47 9.45 3.95
C SER A 298 -17.32 8.55 4.87
N PRO A 299 -18.63 8.37 4.57
CA PRO A 299 -19.51 7.50 5.36
C PRO A 299 -19.03 6.04 5.39
N LYS A 300 -18.33 5.58 4.33
CA LYS A 300 -17.73 4.25 4.27
C LYS A 300 -16.73 4.04 5.40
N TYR A 301 -15.85 5.01 5.63
CA TYR A 301 -14.77 4.88 6.62
C TYR A 301 -15.20 5.26 8.04
N GLN A 302 -16.38 5.86 8.21
CA GLN A 302 -16.98 6.10 9.51
C GLN A 302 -17.60 4.83 10.11
N GLN A 303 -17.78 3.77 9.30
CA GLN A 303 -18.30 2.49 9.76
C GLN A 303 -17.28 1.76 10.66
N PRO A 304 -17.75 1.01 11.67
CA PRO A 304 -16.88 0.21 12.53
C PRO A 304 -16.04 -0.78 11.72
N GLY A 305 -14.76 -0.88 12.05
CA GLY A 305 -13.84 -1.84 11.42
C GLY A 305 -13.18 -1.38 10.12
N GLN A 306 -13.57 -0.23 9.53
CA GLN A 306 -12.94 0.29 8.32
C GLN A 306 -11.63 1.06 8.60
N VAL A 307 -11.61 1.84 9.66
CA VAL A 307 -10.43 2.54 10.19
C VAL A 307 -10.45 2.40 11.69
N ASP A 308 -9.32 2.12 12.30
CA ASP A 308 -9.15 2.06 13.75
C ASP A 308 -7.90 2.85 14.20
N TRP A 309 -7.61 2.86 15.50
CA TRP A 309 -6.46 3.57 16.06
C TRP A 309 -5.10 3.03 15.57
N ARG A 310 -5.08 1.87 14.97
CA ARG A 310 -3.87 1.17 14.52
C ARG A 310 -3.80 1.09 13.00
N HIS A 311 -4.96 0.96 12.35
CA HIS A 311 -5.08 0.75 10.92
C HIS A 311 -5.60 2.00 10.24
N GLY A 312 -4.75 2.63 9.46
CA GLY A 312 -5.14 3.69 8.54
C GLY A 312 -5.57 3.14 7.18
N TYR A 313 -5.94 4.05 6.32
CA TYR A 313 -6.27 3.77 4.94
C TYR A 313 -5.27 4.46 3.99
N ILE A 314 -5.54 4.45 2.70
CA ILE A 314 -4.66 4.93 1.61
C ILE A 314 -3.79 6.17 1.94
N PRO A 315 -4.26 7.23 2.63
CA PRO A 315 -3.44 8.40 2.94
C PRO A 315 -2.24 8.16 3.85
N GLN A 316 -2.19 7.05 4.58
CA GLN A 316 -1.18 6.77 5.60
C GLN A 316 0.26 6.98 5.12
N THR A 317 0.56 6.64 3.86
CA THR A 317 1.89 6.88 3.28
C THR A 317 2.22 8.38 3.26
N VAL A 318 1.28 9.23 2.84
CA VAL A 318 1.48 10.69 2.82
C VAL A 318 1.54 11.28 4.22
N GLU A 319 0.71 10.77 5.12
CA GLU A 319 0.68 11.14 6.53
C GLU A 319 2.05 10.89 7.19
N SER A 320 2.74 9.82 6.80
CA SER A 320 4.10 9.52 7.29
C SER A 320 5.12 10.60 6.87
N TYR A 321 4.99 11.21 5.70
CA TYR A 321 5.79 12.40 5.34
C TYR A 321 5.49 13.56 6.27
N GLY A 322 4.21 13.77 6.59
CA GLY A 322 3.79 14.80 7.55
C GLY A 322 4.43 14.58 8.92
N VAL A 323 4.37 13.35 9.44
CA VAL A 323 5.03 12.97 10.70
C VAL A 323 6.54 13.20 10.62
N GLY A 324 7.19 12.89 9.49
CA GLY A 324 8.62 13.13 9.28
C GLY A 324 8.99 14.61 9.36
N LEU A 325 8.18 15.49 8.76
CA LEU A 325 8.39 16.95 8.85
C LEU A 325 8.18 17.46 10.28
N MET A 326 7.17 16.98 10.98
CA MET A 326 6.93 17.31 12.39
C MET A 326 8.10 16.84 13.28
N ALA A 327 8.57 15.61 13.08
CA ALA A 327 9.71 15.06 13.81
C ALA A 327 10.99 15.87 13.56
N LEU A 328 11.27 16.25 12.30
CA LEU A 328 12.39 17.12 11.95
C LEU A 328 12.29 18.48 12.66
N ALA A 329 11.11 19.09 12.69
CA ALA A 329 10.88 20.36 13.36
C ALA A 329 11.06 20.24 14.89
N VAL A 330 10.55 19.16 15.50
CA VAL A 330 10.74 18.88 16.95
C VAL A 330 12.21 18.66 17.28
N LEU A 331 12.91 17.82 16.50
CA LEU A 331 14.34 17.58 16.70
C LEU A 331 15.17 18.84 16.53
N ALA A 332 14.87 19.69 15.53
CA ALA A 332 15.53 20.97 15.35
C ALA A 332 15.27 21.94 16.53
N ALA A 333 14.05 21.93 17.09
CA ALA A 333 13.72 22.71 18.28
C ALA A 333 14.48 22.24 19.52
N LEU A 334 14.51 20.93 19.75
CA LEU A 334 15.23 20.29 20.86
C LEU A 334 16.74 20.54 20.77
N LEU A 335 17.32 20.39 19.57
CA LEU A 335 18.72 20.70 19.33
C LEU A 335 19.05 22.18 19.59
N ARG A 336 18.18 23.09 19.16
CA ARG A 336 18.34 24.53 19.44
C ARG A 336 18.30 24.82 20.92
N TRP A 337 17.34 24.25 21.63
CA TRP A 337 17.22 24.38 23.09
C TRP A 337 18.45 23.81 23.80
N ALA A 338 18.87 22.60 23.44
CA ALA A 338 20.01 21.92 24.04
C ALA A 338 21.33 22.68 23.81
N ARG A 339 21.58 23.13 22.56
CA ARG A 339 22.79 23.91 22.22
C ARG A 339 22.92 25.22 22.98
N GLY A 340 21.80 25.80 23.44
CA GLY A 340 21.78 26.98 24.30
C GLY A 340 22.09 26.71 25.79
N LYS A 341 22.37 25.46 26.17
CA LYS A 341 22.63 25.07 27.56
C LYS A 341 24.10 24.84 27.82
N ALA A 342 24.59 25.24 29.01
CA ALA A 342 25.99 25.10 29.44
C ALA A 342 26.45 23.63 29.45
N TRP A 343 25.55 22.69 29.71
CA TRP A 343 25.88 21.25 29.75
C TRP A 343 26.04 20.62 28.35
N TRP A 344 25.61 21.27 27.28
CA TRP A 344 25.60 20.73 25.93
C TRP A 344 26.96 20.20 25.45
N PRO A 345 28.09 20.94 25.55
CA PRO A 345 29.37 20.47 25.06
C PRO A 345 29.80 19.16 25.72
N LYS A 346 29.46 18.99 27.01
CA LYS A 346 29.83 17.80 27.80
C LYS A 346 28.96 16.57 27.46
N HIS A 347 27.67 16.74 27.17
CA HIS A 347 26.72 15.65 27.03
C HIS A 347 26.24 15.39 25.60
N ARG A 348 26.65 16.20 24.61
CA ARG A 348 26.17 16.10 23.23
C ARG A 348 26.37 14.70 22.62
N ALA A 349 27.52 14.06 22.87
CA ALA A 349 27.81 12.72 22.34
C ALA A 349 26.84 11.67 22.89
N VAL A 350 26.56 11.73 24.19
CA VAL A 350 25.62 10.82 24.84
C VAL A 350 24.20 11.00 24.29
N LEU A 351 23.77 12.25 24.11
CA LEU A 351 22.46 12.55 23.55
C LEU A 351 22.31 12.06 22.09
N TYR A 352 23.33 12.26 21.27
CA TYR A 352 23.34 11.72 19.91
C TYR A 352 23.38 10.20 19.89
N ALA A 353 24.12 9.57 20.81
CA ALA A 353 24.12 8.11 20.95
C ALA A 353 22.74 7.57 21.37
N LEU A 354 22.11 8.19 22.35
CA LEU A 354 20.73 7.82 22.76
C LEU A 354 19.74 7.98 21.63
N LEU A 355 19.82 9.10 20.90
CA LEU A 355 18.98 9.32 19.71
C LEU A 355 19.22 8.25 18.64
N ALA A 356 20.49 7.90 18.39
CA ALA A 356 20.84 6.83 17.44
C ALA A 356 20.26 5.48 17.88
N VAL A 357 20.36 5.13 19.16
CA VAL A 357 19.79 3.89 19.71
C VAL A 357 18.27 3.86 19.53
N CYS A 358 17.56 4.96 19.88
CA CYS A 358 16.11 5.04 19.69
C CYS A 358 15.71 4.89 18.21
N MET A 359 16.42 5.58 17.32
CA MET A 359 16.17 5.52 15.87
C MET A 359 16.48 4.12 15.31
N ALA A 360 17.60 3.54 15.68
CA ALA A 360 17.97 2.18 15.27
C ALA A 360 16.94 1.16 15.77
N GLY A 361 16.54 1.25 17.02
CA GLY A 361 15.49 0.41 17.60
C GLY A 361 14.16 0.51 16.86
N SER A 362 13.76 1.72 16.45
CA SER A 362 12.55 1.93 15.62
C SER A 362 12.65 1.21 14.28
N VAL A 363 13.78 1.34 13.57
CA VAL A 363 14.00 0.69 12.26
C VAL A 363 14.02 -0.84 12.41
N VAL A 364 14.75 -1.35 13.40
CA VAL A 364 14.82 -2.79 13.69
C VAL A 364 13.43 -3.35 13.96
N TRP A 365 12.66 -2.68 14.82
CA TRP A 365 11.31 -3.09 15.15
C TRP A 365 10.38 -3.10 13.93
N GLN A 366 10.38 -2.03 13.13
CA GLN A 366 9.56 -1.96 11.92
C GLN A 366 9.90 -3.07 10.94
N ARG A 367 11.19 -3.37 10.72
CA ARG A 367 11.61 -4.45 9.83
C ARG A 367 11.20 -5.82 10.35
N ALA A 368 11.40 -6.08 11.65
CA ALA A 368 10.98 -7.33 12.28
C ALA A 368 9.45 -7.49 12.22
N ALA A 369 8.71 -6.41 12.50
CA ALA A 369 7.26 -6.39 12.40
C ALA A 369 6.77 -6.65 10.97
N THR A 370 7.37 -6.01 9.95
CA THR A 370 7.05 -6.25 8.53
C THR A 370 7.33 -7.70 8.14
N ARG A 371 8.45 -8.28 8.62
CA ARG A 371 8.75 -9.69 8.36
C ARG A 371 7.74 -10.63 9.03
N SER A 372 7.43 -10.40 10.30
CA SER A 372 6.45 -11.23 11.02
C SER A 372 5.08 -11.23 10.35
N ALA A 373 4.70 -10.11 9.75
CA ALA A 373 3.45 -10.04 8.99
C ALA A 373 3.54 -10.71 7.63
N TYR A 374 4.67 -10.52 6.93
CA TYR A 374 4.91 -11.25 5.70
C TYR A 374 4.89 -12.77 5.94
N GLU A 375 5.50 -13.23 7.03
CA GLU A 375 5.45 -14.63 7.43
C GLU A 375 4.02 -15.09 7.74
N ALA A 376 3.18 -14.24 8.30
CA ALA A 376 1.79 -14.60 8.59
C ALA A 376 0.89 -14.58 7.34
N GLY A 377 1.00 -13.56 6.49
CA GLY A 377 0.15 -13.38 5.31
C GLY A 377 0.78 -13.86 4.01
N GLY A 378 2.08 -13.60 3.80
CA GLY A 378 2.79 -13.94 2.57
C GLY A 378 2.99 -15.45 2.36
N ARG A 379 3.06 -16.23 3.45
CA ARG A 379 3.14 -17.69 3.36
C ARG A 379 1.93 -18.26 2.63
N ALA A 380 0.72 -17.80 2.95
CA ALA A 380 -0.50 -18.25 2.29
C ALA A 380 -0.45 -17.98 0.78
N TYR A 381 -0.01 -16.79 0.37
CA TYR A 381 0.16 -16.45 -1.06
C TYR A 381 1.18 -17.33 -1.76
N THR A 382 2.29 -17.65 -1.11
CA THR A 382 3.34 -18.49 -1.69
C THR A 382 2.82 -19.91 -1.88
N VAL A 383 2.26 -20.50 -0.83
CA VAL A 383 1.75 -21.86 -0.84
C VAL A 383 0.60 -22.05 -1.84
N PHE A 384 -0.34 -21.11 -1.83
CA PHE A 384 -1.45 -21.13 -2.77
C PHE A 384 -0.94 -21.01 -4.22
N GLY A 385 -0.04 -20.05 -4.49
CA GLY A 385 0.53 -19.83 -5.81
C GLY A 385 1.38 -21.03 -6.30
N GLU A 386 2.18 -21.63 -5.43
CA GLU A 386 2.97 -22.82 -5.76
C GLU A 386 2.06 -24.03 -6.06
N GLY A 387 0.98 -24.20 -5.29
CA GLY A 387 -0.01 -25.25 -5.51
C GLY A 387 -0.70 -25.10 -6.88
N VAL A 388 -1.14 -23.89 -7.20
CA VAL A 388 -1.76 -23.60 -8.51
C VAL A 388 -0.77 -23.81 -9.64
N ALA A 389 0.48 -23.35 -9.49
CA ALA A 389 1.54 -23.54 -10.49
C ALA A 389 1.91 -25.02 -10.69
N ALA A 390 1.76 -25.84 -9.68
CA ALA A 390 1.96 -27.29 -9.76
C ALA A 390 0.80 -28.04 -10.42
N GLY A 391 -0.29 -27.36 -10.80
CA GLY A 391 -1.45 -27.97 -11.44
C GLY A 391 -2.50 -28.50 -10.46
N LEU A 392 -2.54 -28.00 -9.24
CA LEU A 392 -3.45 -28.48 -8.19
C LEU A 392 -4.93 -28.39 -8.57
N ALA A 393 -5.29 -27.44 -9.44
CA ALA A 393 -6.65 -27.25 -9.92
C ALA A 393 -6.96 -27.93 -11.26
N ASP A 394 -6.00 -28.66 -11.86
CA ASP A 394 -6.16 -29.25 -13.21
C ASP A 394 -7.25 -30.31 -13.23
N ALA A 395 -7.49 -30.98 -12.11
CA ALA A 395 -8.55 -31.99 -11.98
C ALA A 395 -9.96 -31.40 -12.16
N ALA A 396 -10.15 -30.12 -11.94
CA ALA A 396 -11.46 -29.49 -12.09
C ALA A 396 -11.96 -29.42 -13.55
N GLY A 397 -11.04 -29.44 -14.52
CA GLY A 397 -11.39 -29.22 -15.93
C GLY A 397 -12.00 -27.83 -16.16
N THR A 398 -12.68 -27.64 -17.29
CA THR A 398 -13.31 -26.35 -17.64
C THR A 398 -14.75 -26.22 -17.16
N ASP A 399 -15.38 -27.33 -16.80
CA ASP A 399 -16.83 -27.41 -16.59
C ASP A 399 -17.22 -27.29 -15.11
N THR A 400 -16.28 -27.55 -14.19
CA THR A 400 -16.55 -27.48 -12.75
C THR A 400 -15.88 -26.24 -12.16
N PRO A 401 -16.61 -25.38 -11.45
CA PRO A 401 -16.04 -24.17 -10.86
C PRO A 401 -15.01 -24.50 -9.78
N VAL A 402 -13.93 -23.70 -9.73
CA VAL A 402 -12.94 -23.74 -8.65
C VAL A 402 -13.25 -22.62 -7.68
N VAL A 403 -13.51 -22.94 -6.43
CA VAL A 403 -13.83 -22.00 -5.36
C VAL A 403 -12.70 -21.94 -4.34
N THR A 404 -12.48 -20.78 -3.74
CA THR A 404 -11.48 -20.62 -2.67
C THR A 404 -11.95 -19.60 -1.64
N ASP A 405 -11.62 -19.84 -0.38
CA ASP A 405 -11.77 -18.90 0.72
C ASP A 405 -10.58 -17.92 0.83
N PHE A 406 -9.57 -18.12 0.01
CA PHE A 406 -8.40 -17.26 -0.04
C PHE A 406 -8.69 -15.95 -0.78
N MET A 407 -9.07 -14.95 -0.03
CA MET A 407 -9.35 -13.62 -0.58
C MET A 407 -8.06 -12.80 -0.80
N ILE A 408 -7.72 -12.57 -2.06
CA ILE A 408 -6.55 -11.78 -2.44
C ILE A 408 -6.83 -10.27 -2.32
N TRP A 409 -8.04 -9.84 -2.68
CA TRP A 409 -8.44 -8.42 -2.73
C TRP A 409 -9.84 -8.16 -2.17
N GLY A 410 -10.16 -8.75 -1.04
CA GLY A 410 -11.45 -8.54 -0.39
C GLY A 410 -12.65 -9.00 -1.23
N GLY A 411 -12.48 -10.06 -1.99
CA GLY A 411 -13.53 -10.63 -2.83
C GLY A 411 -13.73 -9.89 -4.16
N HIS A 412 -12.67 -9.36 -4.78
CA HIS A 412 -12.76 -8.73 -6.10
C HIS A 412 -12.48 -9.75 -7.22
N PRO A 413 -13.50 -10.30 -7.91
CA PRO A 413 -13.37 -11.43 -8.83
C PRO A 413 -12.32 -11.25 -9.93
N VAL A 414 -12.19 -10.01 -10.45
CA VAL A 414 -11.22 -9.69 -11.52
C VAL A 414 -9.78 -9.79 -11.04
N ALA A 415 -9.49 -9.36 -9.80
CA ALA A 415 -8.13 -9.41 -9.26
C ALA A 415 -7.74 -10.84 -8.90
N GLU A 416 -8.68 -11.62 -8.41
CA GLU A 416 -8.48 -13.01 -8.02
C GLU A 416 -8.33 -13.92 -9.24
N ASN A 417 -9.14 -13.74 -10.26
CA ASN A 417 -8.96 -14.41 -11.54
C ASN A 417 -7.59 -14.05 -12.18
N ALA A 418 -7.15 -12.81 -12.11
CA ALA A 418 -5.84 -12.41 -12.64
C ALA A 418 -4.69 -13.08 -11.87
N PHE A 419 -4.83 -13.23 -10.55
CA PHE A 419 -3.86 -13.96 -9.74
C PHE A 419 -3.83 -15.43 -10.08
N PHE A 420 -4.99 -16.08 -10.15
CA PHE A 420 -5.13 -17.48 -10.50
C PHE A 420 -4.54 -17.79 -11.87
N LEU A 421 -4.91 -17.02 -12.90
CA LEU A 421 -4.40 -17.17 -14.27
C LEU A 421 -2.87 -16.99 -14.36
N ARG A 422 -2.30 -16.16 -13.49
CA ARG A 422 -0.83 -15.99 -13.43
C ARG A 422 -0.09 -17.25 -13.00
N TYR A 423 -0.67 -18.03 -12.09
CA TYR A 423 -0.03 -19.21 -11.53
C TYR A 423 -0.45 -20.50 -12.23
N HIS A 424 -1.68 -20.56 -12.74
CA HIS A 424 -2.20 -21.74 -13.43
C HIS A 424 -1.71 -21.88 -14.86
N ASP A 425 -1.03 -20.89 -15.36
CA ASP A 425 -0.52 -20.80 -16.72
C ASP A 425 -1.55 -20.93 -17.86
N GLN A 426 -1.81 -19.85 -18.52
CA GLN A 426 -1.76 -19.81 -19.96
C GLN A 426 -3.06 -19.75 -20.70
N ASP A 427 -4.09 -20.40 -20.39
CA ASP A 427 -5.33 -20.23 -21.12
C ASP A 427 -6.36 -19.48 -20.29
N ALA A 428 -6.56 -18.22 -20.65
CA ALA A 428 -7.52 -17.36 -19.97
C ALA A 428 -8.97 -17.90 -20.02
N ASP A 429 -9.18 -18.96 -20.76
CA ASP A 429 -10.48 -19.61 -20.94
C ASP A 429 -10.57 -20.93 -20.15
N ALA A 430 -9.49 -21.38 -19.49
CA ALA A 430 -9.44 -22.69 -18.88
C ALA A 430 -10.21 -22.82 -17.57
N HIS A 431 -10.07 -21.86 -16.65
CA HIS A 431 -10.78 -21.90 -15.36
C HIS A 431 -11.18 -20.49 -14.94
N ALA A 432 -12.42 -20.34 -14.46
CA ALA A 432 -12.85 -19.14 -13.75
C ALA A 432 -12.74 -19.42 -12.24
N LEU A 433 -11.67 -18.91 -11.60
CA LEU A 433 -11.61 -18.91 -10.14
C LEU A 433 -12.78 -18.11 -9.61
N GLN A 434 -13.66 -18.73 -8.89
CA GLN A 434 -14.76 -18.08 -8.21
C GLN A 434 -14.36 -17.82 -6.77
N VAL A 435 -14.47 -16.57 -6.35
CA VAL A 435 -14.27 -16.22 -4.96
C VAL A 435 -15.41 -16.83 -4.18
N TRP A 436 -15.06 -17.46 -3.09
CA TRP A 436 -16.00 -17.99 -2.16
C TRP A 436 -17.02 -16.98 -1.68
N ARG A 437 -18.28 -17.25 -1.99
CA ARG A 437 -19.43 -16.62 -1.35
C ARG A 437 -20.45 -17.70 -1.09
N THR A 438 -20.90 -17.78 0.13
CA THR A 438 -21.94 -18.73 0.56
C THR A 438 -23.24 -18.63 -0.26
N GLU A 439 -23.41 -17.57 -1.05
CA GLU A 439 -24.61 -17.25 -1.82
C GLU A 439 -24.48 -17.63 -3.32
N ASP A 440 -23.26 -17.96 -3.79
CA ASP A 440 -22.97 -18.06 -5.22
C ASP A 440 -23.20 -19.47 -5.81
N HIS A 441 -23.33 -20.52 -4.97
CA HIS A 441 -23.49 -21.91 -5.42
C HIS A 441 -24.61 -22.62 -4.64
N ALA A 442 -25.41 -23.40 -5.36
CA ALA A 442 -26.43 -24.24 -4.75
C ALA A 442 -25.80 -25.40 -3.95
N ASP A 443 -26.47 -25.89 -2.92
CA ASP A 443 -25.94 -26.94 -2.04
C ASP A 443 -25.62 -28.26 -2.77
N ASP A 444 -26.24 -28.49 -3.92
CA ASP A 444 -26.05 -29.66 -4.79
C ASP A 444 -25.09 -29.40 -5.96
N GLU A 445 -24.60 -28.19 -6.11
CA GLU A 445 -23.64 -27.84 -7.15
C GLU A 445 -22.25 -28.37 -6.82
N ALA A 446 -21.67 -29.14 -7.74
CA ALA A 446 -20.32 -29.65 -7.62
C ALA A 446 -19.29 -28.54 -7.83
N VAL A 447 -18.35 -28.40 -6.91
CA VAL A 447 -17.27 -27.41 -6.96
C VAL A 447 -15.94 -28.04 -6.56
N TYR A 448 -14.84 -27.56 -7.11
CA TYR A 448 -13.51 -27.86 -6.58
C TYR A 448 -13.10 -26.78 -5.59
N ARG A 449 -12.98 -27.15 -4.31
CA ARG A 449 -12.46 -26.26 -3.27
C ARG A 449 -10.94 -26.30 -3.28
N LEU A 450 -10.33 -25.14 -3.52
CA LEU A 450 -8.89 -24.93 -3.44
C LEU A 450 -8.56 -24.18 -2.16
N GLY A 451 -7.84 -24.84 -1.27
CA GLY A 451 -7.48 -24.30 0.04
C GLY A 451 -5.99 -24.50 0.37
N PHE A 452 -5.63 -24.09 1.57
CA PHE A 452 -4.27 -24.26 2.10
C PHE A 452 -4.29 -24.47 3.61
N THR A 453 -3.26 -25.13 4.12
CA THR A 453 -3.01 -25.26 5.55
C THR A 453 -1.62 -24.71 5.86
N LEU A 454 -1.56 -23.74 6.76
CA LEU A 454 -0.28 -23.18 7.23
C LEU A 454 0.21 -23.98 8.44
N GLY A 455 1.39 -24.55 8.31
CA GLY A 455 2.03 -25.31 9.37
C GLY A 455 2.41 -24.40 10.56
N GLN A 456 2.27 -24.95 11.76
CA GLN A 456 2.78 -24.33 12.99
C GLN A 456 3.99 -25.13 13.49
N ASP A 457 5.02 -24.44 13.96
CA ASP A 457 6.26 -25.01 14.49
C ASP A 457 7.03 -25.90 13.49
N LYS A 458 6.80 -27.21 13.51
CA LYS A 458 7.48 -28.20 12.67
C LYS A 458 6.65 -28.66 11.47
N HIS A 459 5.44 -28.11 11.31
CA HIS A 459 4.54 -28.51 10.24
C HIS A 459 4.87 -27.72 8.97
N TYR A 460 4.59 -28.33 7.83
CA TYR A 460 4.78 -27.71 6.52
C TYR A 460 3.54 -26.95 6.07
N ASP A 461 3.76 -25.93 5.28
CA ASP A 461 2.70 -25.24 4.56
C ASP A 461 2.31 -26.07 3.35
N ILE A 462 1.02 -26.33 3.16
CA ILE A 462 0.51 -27.11 2.04
C ILE A 462 -0.72 -26.46 1.42
N ALA A 463 -0.85 -26.58 0.09
CA ALA A 463 -2.09 -26.31 -0.62
C ALA A 463 -2.78 -27.64 -0.98
N TRP A 464 -4.08 -27.61 -1.07
CA TRP A 464 -4.89 -28.76 -1.42
C TRP A 464 -6.11 -28.35 -2.24
N CYS A 465 -6.60 -29.29 -3.06
CA CYS A 465 -7.80 -29.12 -3.87
C CYS A 465 -8.61 -30.42 -3.84
N GLY A 466 -9.93 -30.33 -3.70
CA GLY A 466 -10.80 -31.46 -3.68
C GLY A 466 -12.22 -31.15 -4.16
N LEU A 467 -12.91 -32.14 -4.66
CA LEU A 467 -14.30 -32.05 -5.12
C LEU A 467 -15.24 -32.06 -3.91
N GLY A 468 -16.13 -31.10 -3.85
CA GLY A 468 -17.19 -31.01 -2.86
C GLY A 468 -18.47 -30.43 -3.46
N TYR A 469 -19.47 -30.15 -2.64
CA TYR A 469 -20.76 -29.64 -3.07
C TYR A 469 -21.13 -28.38 -2.31
N GLY A 470 -21.70 -27.39 -3.02
CA GLY A 470 -22.10 -26.12 -2.47
C GLY A 470 -20.96 -25.10 -2.38
N ALA A 471 -21.27 -23.92 -1.87
CA ALA A 471 -20.31 -22.80 -1.83
C ALA A 471 -19.13 -23.04 -0.89
N ASN A 472 -19.31 -23.82 0.17
CA ASN A 472 -18.32 -24.09 1.21
C ASN A 472 -18.30 -25.57 1.61
N PRO A 473 -17.81 -26.47 0.76
CA PRO A 473 -17.79 -27.87 1.12
C PRO A 473 -16.81 -28.14 2.27
N ASP A 474 -17.34 -28.58 3.41
CA ASP A 474 -16.53 -29.05 4.55
C ASP A 474 -15.94 -30.43 4.30
N THR A 475 -16.58 -31.24 3.45
CA THR A 475 -16.15 -32.56 3.05
C THR A 475 -15.79 -32.60 1.58
N LEU A 476 -14.65 -33.19 1.28
CA LEU A 476 -14.08 -33.27 -0.06
C LEU A 476 -13.79 -34.72 -0.45
N THR A 477 -13.99 -35.03 -1.72
CA THR A 477 -13.53 -36.25 -2.36
C THR A 477 -12.42 -35.96 -3.37
N ASP A 478 -11.68 -36.99 -3.75
CA ASP A 478 -10.58 -36.86 -4.73
C ASP A 478 -9.61 -35.72 -4.39
N VAL A 479 -9.22 -35.63 -3.11
CA VAL A 479 -8.37 -34.57 -2.61
C VAL A 479 -6.95 -34.74 -3.12
N THR A 480 -6.46 -33.74 -3.82
CA THR A 480 -5.06 -33.61 -4.23
C THR A 480 -4.35 -32.60 -3.33
N VAL A 481 -3.21 -32.99 -2.77
CA VAL A 481 -2.37 -32.15 -1.90
C VAL A 481 -1.07 -31.81 -2.64
N CYS A 482 -0.67 -30.57 -2.62
CA CYS A 482 0.63 -30.12 -3.12
C CYS A 482 1.65 -30.16 -1.98
N LEU A 483 2.62 -31.04 -2.10
CA LEU A 483 3.77 -31.15 -1.20
C LEU A 483 4.82 -30.12 -1.64
N PRO A 484 5.23 -29.18 -0.77
CA PRO A 484 6.17 -28.13 -1.15
C PRO A 484 7.56 -28.67 -1.47
N ALA A 485 8.26 -28.00 -2.36
CA ALA A 485 9.66 -28.29 -2.66
C ALA A 485 10.52 -28.18 -1.38
N GLY A 486 11.44 -29.13 -1.20
CA GLY A 486 12.34 -29.14 -0.04
C GLY A 486 11.72 -29.66 1.26
N THR A 487 10.53 -30.27 1.20
CA THR A 487 9.99 -31.08 2.30
C THR A 487 11.04 -32.11 2.76
N ALA A 488 11.17 -32.34 4.06
CA ALA A 488 12.17 -33.29 4.60
C ALA A 488 12.00 -34.70 3.98
N GLN A 489 13.09 -35.48 3.97
CA GLN A 489 13.09 -36.83 3.37
C GLN A 489 12.01 -37.75 3.94
N TYR A 490 11.40 -37.38 5.04
CA TYR A 490 10.36 -38.11 5.72
C TYR A 490 9.34 -37.13 6.28
N ALA A 491 8.16 -37.11 5.73
CA ALA A 491 7.04 -36.33 6.23
C ALA A 491 5.78 -37.20 6.28
N VAL A 492 4.83 -36.84 7.12
CA VAL A 492 3.58 -37.59 7.30
C VAL A 492 2.41 -36.66 7.05
N LEU A 493 1.60 -36.99 6.07
CA LEU A 493 0.34 -36.33 5.81
C LEU A 493 -0.75 -36.93 6.71
N TYR A 494 -1.37 -36.07 7.51
CA TYR A 494 -2.51 -36.41 8.36
C TYR A 494 -3.78 -35.80 7.79
N TYR A 495 -4.87 -36.54 7.89
CA TYR A 495 -6.21 -36.09 7.54
C TYR A 495 -7.27 -36.89 8.29
N THR A 496 -8.48 -36.36 8.35
CA THR A 496 -9.62 -36.99 9.00
C THR A 496 -10.69 -37.27 7.95
N THR A 497 -11.18 -38.51 7.89
CA THR A 497 -12.29 -38.87 7.00
C THR A 497 -13.61 -38.28 7.52
N ALA A 498 -14.64 -38.26 6.67
CA ALA A 498 -15.97 -37.81 7.05
C ALA A 498 -16.58 -38.61 8.22
N ASP A 499 -16.18 -39.87 8.37
CA ASP A 499 -16.59 -40.74 9.47
C ASP A 499 -15.85 -40.47 10.78
N GLY A 500 -14.92 -39.50 10.79
CA GLY A 500 -14.15 -39.11 11.97
C GLY A 500 -12.90 -39.97 12.23
N GLU A 501 -12.53 -40.87 11.34
CA GLU A 501 -11.30 -41.65 11.45
C GLU A 501 -10.09 -40.80 11.07
N GLN A 502 -9.08 -40.76 11.95
CA GLN A 502 -7.81 -40.10 11.65
C GLN A 502 -6.89 -41.03 10.88
N LYS A 503 -6.46 -40.60 9.70
CA LYS A 503 -5.53 -41.35 8.85
C LYS A 503 -4.22 -40.61 8.69
N ARG A 504 -3.18 -41.37 8.36
CA ARG A 504 -1.85 -40.86 8.08
C ARG A 504 -1.25 -41.59 6.89
N THR A 505 -0.54 -40.81 6.06
CA THR A 505 0.18 -41.34 4.90
C THR A 505 1.62 -40.82 4.94
N GLU A 506 2.58 -41.73 4.87
CA GLU A 506 3.98 -41.34 4.74
C GLU A 506 4.23 -40.82 3.34
N VAL A 507 4.87 -39.63 3.27
CA VAL A 507 5.18 -38.96 2.02
C VAL A 507 6.67 -38.71 1.92
N TYR A 508 7.21 -38.85 0.73
CA TYR A 508 8.62 -38.61 0.47
C TYR A 508 8.78 -37.34 -0.37
N ALA A 509 9.64 -36.47 0.09
CA ALA A 509 9.88 -35.23 -0.60
C ALA A 509 10.61 -35.40 -1.92
N ALA A 510 10.13 -34.71 -2.93
CA ALA A 510 10.84 -34.46 -4.16
C ALA A 510 11.63 -33.14 -4.09
N LYS A 511 12.58 -32.96 -5.00
CA LYS A 511 13.29 -31.68 -5.17
C LYS A 511 12.37 -30.56 -5.64
N GLU A 512 11.26 -30.90 -6.27
CA GLU A 512 10.23 -30.01 -6.81
C GLU A 512 8.91 -30.27 -6.11
N ALA A 513 7.96 -29.34 -6.20
CA ALA A 513 6.61 -29.52 -5.68
C ALA A 513 5.96 -30.75 -6.32
N THR A 514 5.36 -31.61 -5.50
CA THR A 514 4.80 -32.88 -5.92
C THR A 514 3.33 -32.98 -5.53
N LEU A 515 2.49 -33.43 -6.44
CA LEU A 515 1.07 -33.64 -6.18
C LEU A 515 0.84 -35.08 -5.67
N LEU A 516 0.05 -35.20 -4.61
CA LEU A 516 -0.41 -36.46 -4.04
C LEU A 516 -1.93 -36.46 -4.02
N THR A 517 -2.56 -37.43 -4.69
CA THR A 517 -4.02 -37.56 -4.71
C THR A 517 -4.46 -38.68 -3.75
N LEU A 518 -5.41 -38.35 -2.89
CA LEU A 518 -6.06 -39.27 -1.95
C LEU A 518 -7.37 -39.73 -2.58
N THR A 519 -7.37 -40.92 -3.17
CA THR A 519 -8.52 -41.46 -3.91
C THR A 519 -9.39 -42.36 -3.02
N GLY A 520 -10.71 -42.28 -3.25
CA GLY A 520 -11.69 -43.19 -2.62
C GLY A 520 -12.04 -42.88 -1.18
N GLU A 521 -11.64 -41.68 -0.68
CA GLU A 521 -11.96 -41.24 0.67
C GLU A 521 -12.68 -39.89 0.64
N THR A 522 -13.61 -39.73 1.56
CA THR A 522 -14.23 -38.41 1.84
C THR A 522 -13.54 -37.80 3.05
N ILE A 523 -12.95 -36.64 2.87
CA ILE A 523 -12.02 -36.02 3.82
C ILE A 523 -12.58 -34.68 4.32
N LEU A 524 -12.41 -34.39 5.59
CA LEU A 524 -12.72 -33.07 6.16
C LEU A 524 -11.64 -32.06 5.72
N ALA A 525 -12.04 -31.04 5.00
CA ALA A 525 -11.14 -30.06 4.39
C ALA A 525 -10.14 -29.45 5.38
N ASP A 526 -10.62 -29.03 6.55
CA ASP A 526 -9.80 -28.33 7.56
C ASP A 526 -8.90 -29.28 8.40
N SER A 527 -8.95 -30.60 8.13
CA SER A 527 -8.16 -31.59 8.85
C SER A 527 -6.81 -31.91 8.20
N ILE A 528 -6.59 -31.48 6.97
CA ILE A 528 -5.41 -31.81 6.16
C ILE A 528 -4.18 -31.04 6.69
N ARG A 529 -3.14 -31.79 7.10
CA ARG A 529 -1.89 -31.22 7.62
C ARG A 529 -0.69 -32.09 7.32
N LEU A 530 0.48 -31.52 7.13
CA LEU A 530 1.74 -32.19 6.86
C LEU A 530 2.72 -31.93 8.01
N GLU A 531 3.25 -33.01 8.61
CA GLU A 531 4.22 -32.97 9.71
C GLU A 531 5.57 -33.57 9.32
#